data_9e40678fdc4ca70df61a67a5605db353
#
_entry.id   9e40678fdc4ca70df61a67a5605db353
#
_cell.length_a   1.000
_cell.length_b   1.000
_cell.length_c   1.000
_cell.angle_alpha   90.00
_cell.angle_beta   90.00
_cell.angle_gamma   90.00
#
_symmetry.space_group_name_H-M   'P 1'
#
loop_
_entity.id
_entity.type
_entity.pdbx_description
1 polymer ?
#
loop_
_entity_poly.entity_id
_entity_poly.type
_entity_poly.pdbx_seq_one_letter_code
_entity_poly.pdbx_strand_id
1 'polypeptide(L)'
;RRLFLLGAVVVVALITMGMTALLVNILERQQEARDVAFQSTPLDENSYDPAAWGQNYPEHYAMWQATTEMVPSVHGGSRPVQVTMADGQSRTATESRIEKDPRLVTMWIGYPFSVDYREARGHAYMLEDQRLTRRVTEFKQPGTCLNCHASTVKIMRELGNGDMNAGFAAMNKMPYDEATKLAEHPVACIDCHDPKTCRPPA
;
A
#
# COMPACT_ATOMS: atom_id res chain seq x y z
N ARG A 1 38.74 -4.82 51.95
CA ARG A 1 38.50 -3.83 50.85
C ARG A 1 38.12 -4.52 49.52
N ARG A 2 38.90 -5.57 49.07
CA ARG A 2 38.59 -6.30 47.81
C ARG A 2 37.27 -7.05 47.88
N LEU A 3 36.95 -7.75 48.98
CA LEU A 3 35.68 -8.43 49.20
C LEU A 3 34.48 -7.49 49.19
N PHE A 4 34.63 -6.27 49.77
CA PHE A 4 33.59 -5.24 49.74
C PHE A 4 33.34 -4.78 48.31
N LEU A 5 34.39 -4.53 47.55
CA LEU A 5 34.25 -4.12 46.13
C LEU A 5 33.59 -5.22 45.28
N LEU A 6 33.99 -6.49 45.48
CA LEU A 6 33.34 -7.61 44.79
C LEU A 6 31.84 -7.70 45.14
N GLY A 7 31.50 -7.57 46.42
CA GLY A 7 30.11 -7.56 46.88
C GLY A 7 29.30 -6.40 46.24
N ALA A 8 29.87 -5.21 46.19
CA ALA A 8 29.24 -4.06 45.56
C ALA A 8 29.00 -4.29 44.04
N VAL A 9 29.99 -4.85 43.33
CA VAL A 9 29.84 -5.17 41.89
C VAL A 9 28.74 -6.21 41.67
N VAL A 10 28.67 -7.25 42.47
CA VAL A 10 27.63 -8.29 42.39
C VAL A 10 26.24 -7.68 42.63
N VAL A 11 26.08 -6.83 43.63
CA VAL A 11 24.80 -6.16 43.93
C VAL A 11 24.36 -5.27 42.74
N VAL A 12 25.26 -4.45 42.21
CA VAL A 12 24.98 -3.61 41.06
C VAL A 12 24.60 -4.45 39.85
N ALA A 13 25.31 -5.54 39.57
CA ALA A 13 25.00 -6.43 38.45
C ALA A 13 23.62 -7.07 38.60
N LEU A 14 23.24 -7.51 39.80
CA LEU A 14 21.91 -8.11 40.06
C LEU A 14 20.79 -7.06 39.88
N ILE A 15 20.98 -5.83 40.38
CA ILE A 15 20.02 -4.73 40.21
C ILE A 15 19.86 -4.42 38.72
N THR A 16 20.96 -4.26 37.98
CA THR A 16 20.92 -3.97 36.54
C THR A 16 20.22 -5.09 35.78
N MET A 17 20.51 -6.33 36.05
CA MET A 17 19.85 -7.48 35.44
C MET A 17 18.34 -7.50 35.73
N GLY A 18 17.93 -7.25 36.97
CA GLY A 18 16.52 -7.16 37.34
C GLY A 18 15.79 -6.03 36.65
N MET A 19 16.40 -4.85 36.54
CA MET A 19 15.83 -3.70 35.83
C MET A 19 15.70 -3.98 34.32
N THR A 20 16.72 -4.60 33.71
CA THR A 20 16.69 -4.95 32.29
C THR A 20 15.59 -5.97 32.01
N ALA A 21 15.48 -7.02 32.83
CA ALA A 21 14.42 -8.03 32.71
C ALA A 21 13.00 -7.38 32.85
N LEU A 22 12.84 -6.46 33.79
CA LEU A 22 11.59 -5.75 33.98
C LEU A 22 11.23 -4.87 32.76
N LEU A 23 12.20 -4.15 32.19
CA LEU A 23 12.00 -3.33 31.00
C LEU A 23 11.62 -4.17 29.79
N VAL A 24 12.31 -5.29 29.56
CA VAL A 24 11.98 -6.22 28.48
C VAL A 24 10.55 -6.76 28.66
N ASN A 25 10.20 -7.19 29.84
CA ASN A 25 8.84 -7.69 30.12
C ASN A 25 7.76 -6.62 29.91
N ILE A 26 8.02 -5.36 30.29
CA ILE A 26 7.10 -4.25 30.05
C ILE A 26 6.92 -4.00 28.55
N LEU A 27 8.02 -3.99 27.79
CA LEU A 27 7.98 -3.78 26.35
C LEU A 27 7.24 -4.92 25.63
N GLU A 28 7.51 -6.18 26.00
CA GLU A 28 6.81 -7.36 25.47
C GLU A 28 5.31 -7.27 25.76
N ARG A 29 4.90 -6.97 27.01
CA ARG A 29 3.48 -6.82 27.37
C ARG A 29 2.80 -5.66 26.66
N GLN A 30 3.50 -4.54 26.46
CA GLN A 30 2.95 -3.43 25.68
C GLN A 30 2.76 -3.82 24.21
N GLN A 31 3.66 -4.65 23.69
CA GLN A 31 3.59 -5.13 22.33
C GLN A 31 2.45 -6.13 22.16
N GLU A 32 2.32 -7.11 23.08
CA GLU A 32 1.20 -8.04 23.13
C GLU A 32 -0.15 -7.32 23.27
N ALA A 33 -0.23 -6.30 24.12
CA ALA A 33 -1.45 -5.51 24.28
C ALA A 33 -1.83 -4.74 23.02
N ARG A 34 -0.86 -4.26 22.25
CA ARG A 34 -1.13 -3.64 20.94
C ARG A 34 -1.58 -4.66 19.90
N ASP A 35 -1.03 -5.87 19.94
CA ASP A 35 -1.32 -6.92 18.96
C ASP A 35 -2.69 -7.59 19.20
N VAL A 36 -3.18 -7.63 20.44
CA VAL A 36 -4.42 -8.34 20.82
C VAL A 36 -5.61 -7.39 21.06
N ALA A 37 -5.38 -6.12 21.35
CA ALA A 37 -6.35 -5.28 22.01
C ALA A 37 -7.52 -4.77 21.14
N PHE A 38 -7.50 -4.89 19.79
CA PHE A 38 -8.47 -4.15 18.97
C PHE A 38 -9.04 -4.85 17.74
N GLN A 39 -8.98 -6.16 17.63
CA GLN A 39 -9.68 -6.85 16.55
C GLN A 39 -11.15 -7.09 16.95
N SER A 40 -12.03 -6.15 16.65
CA SER A 40 -13.48 -6.31 16.79
C SER A 40 -14.06 -7.21 15.71
N THR A 41 -13.41 -7.25 14.55
CA THR A 41 -13.80 -8.05 13.39
C THR A 41 -12.65 -9.01 13.04
N PRO A 42 -12.90 -10.31 12.93
CA PRO A 42 -11.87 -11.25 12.51
C PRO A 42 -11.45 -10.94 11.07
N LEU A 43 -10.16 -10.72 10.89
CA LEU A 43 -9.53 -10.60 9.57
C LEU A 43 -8.72 -11.86 9.28
N ASP A 44 -8.80 -12.30 8.05
CA ASP A 44 -8.06 -13.45 7.53
C ASP A 44 -7.40 -13.13 6.19
N GLU A 45 -6.78 -14.13 5.61
CA GLU A 45 -6.11 -14.03 4.31
C GLU A 45 -7.07 -13.76 3.12
N ASN A 46 -8.38 -13.79 3.33
CA ASN A 46 -9.41 -13.51 2.33
C ASN A 46 -10.10 -12.15 2.58
N SER A 47 -9.63 -11.40 3.55
CA SER A 47 -10.16 -10.08 3.89
C SER A 47 -9.62 -9.02 2.92
N TYR A 48 -10.02 -9.11 1.65
CA TYR A 48 -9.53 -8.26 0.56
C TYR A 48 -10.12 -6.84 0.57
N ASP A 49 -11.32 -6.67 1.14
CA ASP A 49 -11.99 -5.37 1.23
C ASP A 49 -11.31 -4.47 2.28
N PRO A 50 -10.76 -3.31 1.90
CA PRO A 50 -10.17 -2.38 2.85
C PRO A 50 -11.16 -1.89 3.93
N ALA A 51 -12.47 -1.86 3.65
CA ALA A 51 -13.48 -1.45 4.60
C ALA A 51 -13.61 -2.42 5.79
N ALA A 52 -13.37 -3.70 5.58
CA ALA A 52 -13.33 -4.69 6.65
C ALA A 52 -12.16 -4.40 7.62
N TRP A 53 -11.02 -4.00 7.10
CA TRP A 53 -9.86 -3.56 7.91
C TRP A 53 -10.17 -2.30 8.70
N GLY A 54 -10.96 -1.39 8.12
CA GLY A 54 -11.40 -0.15 8.77
C GLY A 54 -12.18 -0.36 10.06
N GLN A 55 -12.80 -1.51 10.24
CA GLN A 55 -13.51 -1.84 11.49
C GLN A 55 -12.54 -2.06 12.65
N ASN A 56 -11.36 -2.60 12.39
CA ASN A 56 -10.32 -2.78 13.40
C ASN A 56 -9.37 -1.58 13.48
N TYR A 57 -9.14 -0.91 12.35
CA TYR A 57 -8.15 0.15 12.19
C TYR A 57 -8.77 1.41 11.56
N PRO A 58 -9.76 2.07 12.24
CA PRO A 58 -10.54 3.15 11.65
C PRO A 58 -9.71 4.36 11.24
N GLU A 59 -8.70 4.72 12.03
CA GLU A 59 -7.83 5.86 11.72
C GLU A 59 -6.97 5.59 10.47
N HIS A 60 -6.40 4.39 10.35
CA HIS A 60 -5.62 4.00 9.19
C HIS A 60 -6.48 3.93 7.93
N TYR A 61 -7.69 3.40 8.05
CA TYR A 61 -8.65 3.36 6.95
C TYR A 61 -9.10 4.77 6.53
N ALA A 62 -9.37 5.65 7.48
CA ALA A 62 -9.69 7.04 7.19
C ALA A 62 -8.52 7.76 6.49
N MET A 63 -7.28 7.53 6.92
CA MET A 63 -6.08 8.04 6.23
C MET A 63 -5.94 7.48 4.81
N TRP A 64 -6.20 6.19 4.62
CA TRP A 64 -6.21 5.57 3.30
C TRP A 64 -7.28 6.18 2.40
N GLN A 65 -8.52 6.37 2.90
CA GLN A 65 -9.61 7.02 2.18
C GLN A 65 -9.30 8.48 1.86
N ALA A 66 -8.68 9.23 2.76
CA ALA A 66 -8.32 10.63 2.55
C ALA A 66 -7.37 10.82 1.36
N THR A 67 -6.68 9.77 0.92
CA THR A 67 -5.86 9.82 -0.30
C THR A 67 -6.69 10.04 -1.57
N THR A 68 -8.00 9.91 -1.51
CA THR A 68 -8.93 10.27 -2.60
C THR A 68 -9.15 11.79 -2.70
N GLU A 69 -8.90 12.52 -1.62
CA GLU A 69 -9.05 13.96 -1.59
C GLU A 69 -7.90 14.62 -2.34
N MET A 70 -8.20 15.27 -3.44
CA MET A 70 -7.19 15.97 -4.25
C MET A 70 -6.97 17.38 -3.72
N VAL A 71 -6.61 17.50 -2.44
CA VAL A 71 -6.33 18.77 -1.80
C VAL A 71 -4.83 19.06 -1.87
N PRO A 72 -4.40 20.18 -2.47
CA PRO A 72 -3.00 20.60 -2.43
C PRO A 72 -2.52 20.75 -0.99
N SER A 73 -1.41 20.11 -0.66
CA SER A 73 -0.76 20.29 0.64
C SER A 73 0.10 21.56 0.67
N VAL A 74 0.63 21.93 1.85
CA VAL A 74 1.61 23.01 2.02
C VAL A 74 2.86 22.79 1.13
N HIS A 75 3.18 21.56 0.82
CA HIS A 75 4.33 21.18 0.00
C HIS A 75 4.01 21.00 -1.48
N GLY A 76 2.83 21.39 -1.92
CA GLY A 76 2.35 21.19 -3.28
C GLY A 76 1.29 20.10 -3.37
N GLY A 77 1.10 19.57 -4.55
CA GLY A 77 0.07 18.60 -4.88
C GLY A 77 -0.63 19.00 -6.17
N SER A 78 -1.33 18.05 -6.78
CA SER A 78 -2.08 18.31 -8.00
C SER A 78 -3.47 18.80 -7.71
N ARG A 79 -3.94 19.71 -8.55
CA ARG A 79 -5.35 20.10 -8.56
C ARG A 79 -6.17 19.05 -9.31
N PRO A 80 -7.44 18.83 -8.91
CA PRO A 80 -8.35 18.02 -9.69
C PRO A 80 -8.64 18.70 -11.02
N VAL A 81 -8.54 17.94 -12.10
CA VAL A 81 -8.91 18.37 -13.45
C VAL A 81 -9.92 17.40 -14.04
N GLN A 82 -10.85 17.92 -14.86
CA GLN A 82 -11.76 17.06 -15.60
C GLN A 82 -11.09 16.59 -16.88
N VAL A 83 -11.09 15.28 -17.07
CA VAL A 83 -10.54 14.63 -18.28
C VAL A 83 -11.69 13.94 -19.00
N THR A 84 -11.87 14.28 -20.27
CA THR A 84 -12.83 13.57 -21.12
C THR A 84 -12.18 12.31 -21.67
N MET A 85 -12.80 11.18 -21.40
CA MET A 85 -12.35 9.87 -21.82
C MET A 85 -12.78 9.55 -23.26
N ALA A 86 -12.20 8.51 -23.83
CA ALA A 86 -12.54 8.02 -25.16
C ALA A 86 -14.03 7.63 -25.31
N ASP A 87 -14.68 7.26 -24.20
CA ASP A 87 -16.13 6.98 -24.12
C ASP A 87 -17.01 8.21 -24.01
N GLY A 88 -16.40 9.42 -24.05
CA GLY A 88 -17.09 10.72 -23.93
C GLY A 88 -17.47 11.10 -22.50
N GLN A 89 -17.17 10.27 -21.49
CA GLN A 89 -17.43 10.60 -20.10
C GLN A 89 -16.33 11.48 -19.51
N SER A 90 -16.72 12.46 -18.69
CA SER A 90 -15.78 13.27 -17.91
C SER A 90 -15.52 12.62 -16.56
N ARG A 91 -14.25 12.50 -16.22
CA ARG A 91 -13.81 11.97 -14.92
C ARG A 91 -12.74 12.87 -14.31
N THR A 92 -12.70 12.87 -12.98
CA THR A 92 -11.71 13.66 -12.26
C THR A 92 -10.37 12.92 -12.23
N ALA A 93 -9.33 13.59 -12.69
CA ALA A 93 -7.96 13.11 -12.68
C ALA A 93 -7.01 14.15 -12.08
N THR A 94 -5.74 13.82 -11.95
CA THR A 94 -4.69 14.78 -11.59
C THR A 94 -4.17 15.52 -12.81
N GLU A 95 -3.54 16.67 -12.58
CA GLU A 95 -2.92 17.46 -13.66
C GLU A 95 -1.85 16.68 -14.40
N SER A 96 -1.74 16.92 -15.70
CA SER A 96 -0.69 16.34 -16.53
C SER A 96 0.65 17.04 -16.28
N ARG A 97 1.66 16.26 -15.90
CA ARG A 97 3.03 16.76 -15.77
C ARG A 97 3.66 17.07 -17.12
N ILE A 98 3.28 16.34 -18.17
CA ILE A 98 3.75 16.57 -19.54
C ILE A 98 3.25 17.90 -20.08
N GLU A 99 2.01 18.28 -19.79
CA GLU A 99 1.47 19.58 -20.18
C GLU A 99 2.17 20.72 -19.46
N LYS A 100 2.55 20.53 -18.19
CA LYS A 100 3.32 21.52 -17.43
C LYS A 100 4.77 21.66 -17.91
N ASP A 101 5.39 20.54 -18.26
CA ASP A 101 6.78 20.50 -18.74
C ASP A 101 6.93 19.51 -19.91
N PRO A 102 6.76 19.99 -21.16
CA PRO A 102 6.88 19.15 -22.35
C PRO A 102 8.24 18.45 -22.53
N ARG A 103 9.30 18.91 -21.85
CA ARG A 103 10.62 18.27 -21.89
C ARG A 103 10.57 16.86 -21.32
N LEU A 104 9.60 16.56 -20.47
CA LEU A 104 9.39 15.22 -19.92
C LEU A 104 9.08 14.18 -21.01
N VAL A 105 8.49 14.59 -22.14
CA VAL A 105 8.29 13.69 -23.29
C VAL A 105 9.64 13.18 -23.81
N THR A 106 10.60 14.08 -23.97
CA THR A 106 11.95 13.72 -24.44
C THR A 106 12.70 12.89 -23.39
N MET A 107 12.58 13.25 -22.11
CA MET A 107 13.23 12.52 -21.02
C MET A 107 12.72 11.09 -20.90
N TRP A 108 11.44 10.85 -21.17
CA TRP A 108 10.79 9.55 -21.07
C TRP A 108 10.65 8.80 -22.42
N ILE A 109 11.34 9.23 -23.48
CA ILE A 109 11.29 8.54 -24.78
C ILE A 109 11.57 7.04 -24.61
N GLY A 110 10.67 6.22 -25.19
CA GLY A 110 10.74 4.77 -25.09
C GLY A 110 10.04 4.17 -23.85
N TYR A 111 9.55 5.01 -22.95
CA TYR A 111 8.77 4.58 -21.80
C TYR A 111 7.32 5.06 -21.92
N PRO A 112 6.33 4.35 -21.36
CA PRO A 112 4.93 4.74 -21.39
C PRO A 112 4.65 6.13 -20.78
N PHE A 113 5.52 6.61 -19.89
CA PHE A 113 5.43 7.94 -19.26
C PHE A 113 5.59 9.11 -20.25
N SER A 114 6.19 8.87 -21.44
CA SER A 114 6.23 9.90 -22.50
C SER A 114 4.86 10.16 -23.11
N VAL A 115 3.90 9.27 -22.93
CA VAL A 115 2.54 9.37 -23.47
C VAL A 115 1.61 10.08 -22.51
N ASP A 116 1.67 9.72 -21.24
CA ASP A 116 0.86 10.30 -20.17
C ASP A 116 1.61 10.17 -18.84
N TYR A 117 1.88 11.30 -18.21
CA TYR A 117 2.52 11.37 -16.90
C TYR A 117 1.81 12.40 -16.05
N ARG A 118 1.14 11.92 -15.01
CA ARG A 118 0.32 12.73 -14.11
C ARG A 118 0.89 12.71 -12.70
N GLU A 119 0.46 13.67 -11.88
CA GLU A 119 0.74 13.67 -10.45
C GLU A 119 0.14 12.41 -9.82
N ALA A 120 0.89 11.80 -8.89
CA ALA A 120 0.40 10.64 -8.17
C ALA A 120 -0.66 11.04 -7.15
N ARG A 121 -1.70 10.23 -7.03
CA ARG A 121 -2.63 10.22 -5.91
C ARG A 121 -2.32 9.02 -5.01
N GLY A 122 -2.86 9.01 -3.80
CA GLY A 122 -2.62 7.91 -2.86
C GLY A 122 -3.30 6.59 -3.25
N HIS A 123 -3.14 5.59 -2.42
CA HIS A 123 -3.49 4.20 -2.69
C HIS A 123 -4.94 3.99 -3.12
N ALA A 124 -5.89 4.71 -2.52
CA ALA A 124 -7.32 4.58 -2.83
C ALA A 124 -7.69 4.99 -4.27
N TYR A 125 -6.82 5.72 -4.97
CA TYR A 125 -7.07 6.17 -6.34
C TYR A 125 -6.20 5.51 -7.41
N MET A 126 -5.20 4.73 -7.02
CA MET A 126 -4.19 4.22 -7.96
C MET A 126 -4.77 3.36 -9.08
N LEU A 127 -5.80 2.55 -8.78
CA LEU A 127 -6.44 1.71 -9.79
C LEU A 127 -7.24 2.53 -10.79
N GLU A 128 -8.03 3.49 -10.31
CA GLU A 128 -8.83 4.35 -11.17
C GLU A 128 -7.93 5.22 -12.05
N ASP A 129 -6.90 5.84 -11.49
CA ASP A 129 -5.94 6.64 -12.26
C ASP A 129 -5.23 5.81 -13.33
N GLN A 130 -4.90 4.54 -13.03
CA GLN A 130 -4.29 3.66 -14.01
C GLN A 130 -5.24 3.30 -15.16
N ARG A 131 -6.52 3.09 -14.86
CA ARG A 131 -7.55 2.83 -15.87
C ARG A 131 -7.79 4.02 -16.81
N LEU A 132 -7.58 5.25 -16.32
CA LEU A 132 -7.83 6.47 -17.06
C LEU A 132 -6.63 6.96 -17.89
N THR A 133 -5.42 6.49 -17.60
CA THR A 133 -4.23 6.97 -18.29
C THR A 133 -4.18 6.53 -19.75
N ARG A 134 -3.74 7.44 -20.64
CA ARG A 134 -3.52 7.15 -22.06
C ARG A 134 -2.54 5.99 -22.27
N ARG A 135 -1.67 5.73 -21.32
CA ARG A 135 -0.75 4.59 -21.35
C ARG A 135 -1.44 3.25 -21.55
N VAL A 136 -2.65 3.07 -21.00
CA VAL A 136 -3.41 1.82 -21.10
C VAL A 136 -4.62 1.94 -22.02
N THR A 137 -5.13 3.17 -22.28
CA THR A 137 -6.29 3.39 -23.15
C THR A 137 -5.91 3.46 -24.62
N GLU A 138 -4.72 3.95 -24.95
CA GLU A 138 -4.23 4.09 -26.31
C GLU A 138 -3.20 3.01 -26.70
N PHE A 139 -2.55 2.39 -25.72
CA PHE A 139 -1.50 1.41 -25.96
C PHE A 139 -1.78 0.10 -25.22
N LYS A 140 -1.50 -1.02 -25.88
CA LYS A 140 -1.58 -2.33 -25.23
C LYS A 140 -0.48 -2.46 -24.19
N GLN A 141 -0.88 -2.67 -22.95
CA GLN A 141 0.00 -2.89 -21.81
C GLN A 141 -0.24 -4.28 -21.21
N PRO A 142 0.73 -4.85 -20.52
CA PRO A 142 0.56 -6.09 -19.76
C PRO A 142 -0.13 -5.82 -18.42
N GLY A 143 -0.70 -6.84 -17.81
CA GLY A 143 -1.27 -6.79 -16.46
C GLY A 143 -0.29 -6.44 -15.35
N THR A 144 1.00 -6.44 -15.64
CA THR A 144 2.08 -6.04 -14.71
C THR A 144 1.84 -4.69 -14.03
N CYS A 145 1.14 -3.76 -14.68
CA CYS A 145 0.80 -2.46 -14.09
C CYS A 145 -0.01 -2.59 -12.79
N LEU A 146 -0.82 -3.65 -12.68
CA LEU A 146 -1.67 -3.88 -11.51
C LEU A 146 -0.88 -4.17 -10.23
N ASN A 147 0.36 -4.69 -10.34
CA ASN A 147 1.20 -4.96 -9.16
C ASN A 147 1.42 -3.73 -8.25
N CYS A 148 1.35 -2.53 -8.84
CA CYS A 148 1.48 -1.27 -8.09
C CYS A 148 0.17 -0.47 -8.00
N HIS A 149 -0.85 -0.83 -8.77
CA HIS A 149 -2.05 -0.02 -8.91
C HIS A 149 -3.34 -0.68 -8.39
N ALA A 150 -3.30 -1.96 -8.07
CA ALA A 150 -4.46 -2.70 -7.58
C ALA A 150 -4.12 -3.60 -6.39
N SER A 151 -5.13 -4.01 -5.66
CA SER A 151 -5.02 -5.15 -4.76
C SER A 151 -4.93 -6.43 -5.58
N THR A 152 -3.80 -7.12 -5.50
CA THR A 152 -3.47 -8.25 -6.38
C THR A 152 -3.47 -9.60 -5.68
N VAL A 153 -3.54 -9.63 -4.35
CA VAL A 153 -3.50 -10.88 -3.58
C VAL A 153 -4.62 -11.85 -3.99
N LYS A 154 -5.86 -11.36 -4.12
CA LYS A 154 -7.00 -12.16 -4.58
C LYS A 154 -6.76 -12.67 -6.00
N ILE A 155 -6.38 -11.79 -6.91
CA ILE A 155 -6.16 -12.11 -8.33
C ILE A 155 -5.09 -13.19 -8.49
N MET A 156 -3.97 -13.03 -7.81
CA MET A 156 -2.87 -14.00 -7.87
C MET A 156 -3.29 -15.36 -7.30
N ARG A 157 -4.05 -15.36 -6.21
CA ARG A 157 -4.52 -16.58 -5.58
C ARG A 157 -5.50 -17.35 -6.47
N GLU A 158 -6.42 -16.64 -7.13
CA GLU A 158 -7.39 -17.24 -8.07
C GLU A 158 -6.72 -17.75 -9.34
N LEU A 159 -5.90 -16.94 -9.99
CA LEU A 159 -5.19 -17.31 -11.22
C LEU A 159 -4.19 -18.44 -11.03
N GLY A 160 -3.60 -18.52 -9.84
CA GLY A 160 -2.61 -19.53 -9.49
C GLY A 160 -3.20 -20.77 -8.80
N ASN A 161 -4.53 -20.86 -8.61
CA ASN A 161 -5.16 -21.94 -7.84
C ASN A 161 -4.51 -22.12 -6.45
N GLY A 162 -4.20 -21.00 -5.79
CA GLY A 162 -3.54 -20.96 -4.49
C GLY A 162 -2.02 -20.78 -4.55
N ASP A 163 -1.37 -20.99 -5.68
CA ASP A 163 0.05 -20.71 -5.87
C ASP A 163 0.24 -19.22 -6.30
N MET A 164 0.74 -18.41 -5.37
CA MET A 164 0.95 -16.98 -5.59
C MET A 164 1.95 -16.69 -6.71
N ASN A 165 3.00 -17.52 -6.88
CA ASN A 165 4.00 -17.32 -7.93
C ASN A 165 3.43 -17.65 -9.31
N ALA A 166 2.65 -18.71 -9.42
CA ALA A 166 1.95 -19.04 -10.65
C ALA A 166 0.91 -17.97 -11.01
N GLY A 167 0.17 -17.48 -10.04
CA GLY A 167 -0.78 -16.39 -10.21
C GLY A 167 -0.13 -15.08 -10.63
N PHE A 168 0.97 -14.69 -10.02
CA PHE A 168 1.78 -13.54 -10.41
C PHE A 168 2.23 -13.67 -11.88
N ALA A 169 2.78 -14.81 -12.26
CA ALA A 169 3.23 -15.04 -13.63
C ALA A 169 2.08 -14.99 -14.65
N ALA A 170 0.91 -15.52 -14.29
CA ALA A 170 -0.27 -15.49 -15.13
C ALA A 170 -0.80 -14.07 -15.32
N MET A 171 -0.98 -13.31 -14.25
CA MET A 171 -1.44 -11.93 -14.29
C MET A 171 -0.51 -11.03 -15.10
N ASN A 172 0.79 -11.17 -14.94
CA ASN A 172 1.79 -10.35 -15.66
C ASN A 172 1.80 -10.61 -17.15
N LYS A 173 1.43 -11.80 -17.61
CA LYS A 173 1.33 -12.14 -19.05
C LYS A 173 -0.01 -11.75 -19.67
N MET A 174 -1.04 -11.56 -18.86
CA MET A 174 -2.37 -11.19 -19.30
C MET A 174 -2.35 -9.76 -19.88
N PRO A 175 -3.11 -9.45 -20.94
CA PRO A 175 -3.33 -8.07 -21.38
C PRO A 175 -3.96 -7.23 -20.28
N TYR A 176 -3.58 -5.96 -20.18
CA TYR A 176 -4.07 -5.06 -19.13
C TYR A 176 -5.60 -4.93 -19.08
N ASP A 177 -6.23 -4.86 -20.24
CA ASP A 177 -7.67 -4.70 -20.41
C ASP A 177 -8.47 -5.93 -19.90
N GLU A 178 -7.84 -7.10 -19.88
CA GLU A 178 -8.38 -8.29 -19.25
C GLU A 178 -8.07 -8.35 -17.77
N ALA A 179 -6.81 -8.13 -17.40
CA ALA A 179 -6.35 -8.21 -16.02
C ALA A 179 -7.04 -7.17 -15.12
N THR A 180 -7.28 -5.95 -15.61
CA THR A 180 -7.93 -4.89 -14.83
C THR A 180 -9.39 -5.20 -14.46
N LYS A 181 -10.06 -6.07 -15.21
CA LYS A 181 -11.43 -6.51 -14.88
C LYS A 181 -11.48 -7.39 -13.65
N LEU A 182 -10.37 -8.04 -13.30
CA LEU A 182 -10.25 -8.86 -12.10
C LEU A 182 -9.97 -8.02 -10.85
N ALA A 183 -9.51 -6.78 -11.02
CA ALA A 183 -9.18 -5.90 -9.92
C ALA A 183 -10.44 -5.22 -9.37
N GLU A 184 -10.86 -5.62 -8.18
CA GLU A 184 -12.01 -5.05 -7.47
C GLU A 184 -11.63 -3.81 -6.66
N HIS A 185 -10.43 -3.81 -6.08
CA HIS A 185 -9.92 -2.75 -5.19
C HIS A 185 -8.59 -2.19 -5.69
N PRO A 186 -8.33 -0.90 -5.45
CA PRO A 186 -6.98 -0.35 -5.54
C PRO A 186 -6.07 -1.00 -4.50
N VAL A 187 -4.82 -0.56 -4.39
CA VAL A 187 -3.90 -1.06 -3.36
C VAL A 187 -4.56 -0.97 -2.00
N ALA A 188 -4.69 -2.11 -1.34
CA ALA A 188 -5.43 -2.31 -0.11
C ALA A 188 -4.51 -2.75 1.03
N CYS A 189 -5.05 -2.83 2.23
CA CYS A 189 -4.28 -3.17 3.43
C CYS A 189 -3.58 -4.54 3.30
N ILE A 190 -4.30 -5.53 2.75
CA ILE A 190 -3.82 -6.92 2.62
C ILE A 190 -2.63 -7.08 1.68
N ASP A 191 -2.40 -6.14 0.77
CA ASP A 191 -1.26 -6.24 -0.16
C ASP A 191 0.08 -6.02 0.54
N CYS A 192 0.06 -5.37 1.72
CA CYS A 192 1.26 -5.02 2.47
C CYS A 192 1.21 -5.39 3.96
N HIS A 193 0.05 -5.78 4.49
CA HIS A 193 -0.12 -6.02 5.92
C HIS A 193 -0.66 -7.42 6.21
N ASP A 194 -0.12 -8.05 7.25
CA ASP A 194 -0.64 -9.29 7.80
C ASP A 194 -2.01 -9.04 8.48
N PRO A 195 -3.06 -9.83 8.16
CA PRO A 195 -4.40 -9.57 8.68
C PRO A 195 -4.54 -9.74 10.19
N LYS A 196 -3.66 -10.52 10.84
CA LYS A 196 -3.72 -10.76 12.30
C LYS A 196 -3.02 -9.68 13.08
N THR A 197 -1.92 -9.15 12.57
CA THR A 197 -1.04 -8.24 13.30
C THR A 197 -1.05 -6.82 12.76
N CYS A 198 -1.58 -6.61 11.55
CA CYS A 198 -1.50 -5.36 10.79
C CYS A 198 -0.05 -4.88 10.56
N ARG A 199 0.93 -5.79 10.63
CA ARG A 199 2.34 -5.47 10.36
C ARG A 199 2.70 -5.85 8.94
N PRO A 200 3.66 -5.12 8.33
CA PRO A 200 4.27 -5.60 7.10
C PRO A 200 4.89 -6.99 7.34
N PRO A 201 4.89 -7.89 6.36
CA PRO A 201 5.61 -9.14 6.44
C PRO A 201 7.10 -8.88 6.67
N ALA A 202 7.73 -9.74 7.48
CA ALA A 202 9.15 -9.64 7.82
C ALA A 202 10.07 -9.95 6.62
#